data_7c7ebabcf39dd13102255833ab603aa2
#
_entry.id   7c7ebabcf39dd13102255833ab603aa2
#
_cell.length_a   1.000
_cell.length_b   1.000
_cell.length_c   1.000
_cell.angle_alpha   90.00
_cell.angle_beta   90.00
_cell.angle_gamma   90.00
#
_symmetry.space_group_name_H-M   'P 1'
#
loop_
_entity.id
_entity.type
_entity.pdbx_description
1 polymer ?
#
loop_
_entity_poly.entity_id
_entity_poly.type
_entity_poly.pdbx_seq_one_letter_code
_entity_poly.pdbx_strand_id
1 'polypeptide(L)'
;MRDSVEGLSSPNPGMELLYTPGRPDGATYPDILPSVLVVDDDDQCRGVLLDYLELIHCAGNGAGNGPEALEIMAQERIDLVVSDIKMEGMDGVELMQEAHQTYPQVPFIIMTGYAPEYSYEAIINAGASDFIAKPFSLGELKAKICRIQKEKDILQQRQHSLTRVKKLFENTVRALASTLEQRDPYTAGHQNRVANLACAIARELGLPEDRIEVLRLAAFVHDIGKIGVPADLLTKPGTLTAIEMSLIKVHCQAGFEILNTIDFPWPLAEMVLQHHERVNGSGYPLGLKGQMIRLEARIMAVADVVEAMSSHRPYRPALELSATLEEISKNRGVLYDGEVVDACLRLFHEKGFSFGIS
;
A
#
# COMPACT_ATOMS: atom_id res chain seq x y z
N MET A 1 34.13 12.53 -56.14
CA MET A 1 34.92 11.66 -55.23
C MET A 1 34.26 11.80 -53.85
N ARG A 2 33.33 10.96 -53.50
CA ARG A 2 33.50 9.69 -52.75
C ARG A 2 34.44 9.89 -51.56
N ASP A 3 34.14 9.75 -50.32
CA ASP A 3 33.40 8.80 -49.46
C ASP A 3 33.51 9.39 -48.06
N SER A 4 32.87 9.14 -47.01
CA SER A 4 32.04 8.06 -46.50
C SER A 4 31.46 8.57 -45.18
N VAL A 5 30.21 8.39 -44.96
CA VAL A 5 29.52 8.57 -43.68
C VAL A 5 29.38 7.17 -43.08
N GLU A 6 29.96 6.93 -41.91
CA GLU A 6 29.57 5.82 -41.06
C GLU A 6 29.70 6.21 -39.59
N GLY A 7 28.65 5.97 -38.81
CA GLY A 7 28.67 6.11 -37.37
C GLY A 7 27.36 6.53 -36.73
N LEU A 8 26.21 5.97 -37.14
CA LEU A 8 24.99 6.08 -36.36
C LEU A 8 24.93 4.93 -35.33
N SER A 9 25.15 5.29 -34.11
CA SER A 9 24.91 4.43 -32.94
C SER A 9 23.42 4.10 -32.83
N SER A 10 23.13 2.81 -32.61
CA SER A 10 21.81 2.22 -32.38
C SER A 10 21.04 2.88 -31.23
N PRO A 11 19.72 3.06 -31.36
CA PRO A 11 18.90 3.57 -30.25
C PRO A 11 18.68 2.51 -29.19
N ASN A 12 18.68 2.99 -27.96
CA ASN A 12 18.45 2.28 -26.72
C ASN A 12 17.06 1.59 -26.69
N PRO A 13 16.92 0.27 -26.44
CA PRO A 13 15.64 -0.41 -26.43
C PRO A 13 14.95 -0.28 -25.05
N GLY A 14 14.29 0.86 -24.81
CA GLY A 14 13.66 1.08 -23.50
C GLY A 14 12.46 2.03 -23.48
N MET A 15 11.97 2.48 -24.61
CA MET A 15 10.87 3.44 -24.65
C MET A 15 9.98 3.26 -25.88
N GLU A 16 9.41 2.07 -26.04
CA GLU A 16 8.23 1.91 -26.88
C GLU A 16 6.99 2.26 -26.02
N LEU A 17 6.60 3.53 -26.07
CA LEU A 17 5.23 3.94 -25.84
C LEU A 17 4.39 3.30 -26.95
N LEU A 18 3.70 2.21 -26.65
CA LEU A 18 2.68 1.61 -27.52
C LEU A 18 1.55 2.63 -27.72
N TYR A 19 1.71 3.45 -28.74
CA TYR A 19 0.64 4.25 -29.31
C TYR A 19 -0.20 3.29 -30.17
N THR A 20 -1.28 2.74 -29.62
CA THR A 20 -2.32 2.09 -30.41
C THR A 20 -3.17 3.18 -31.03
N PRO A 21 -3.30 3.25 -32.36
CA PRO A 21 -4.17 4.22 -33.02
C PRO A 21 -5.62 3.94 -32.60
N GLY A 22 -6.27 4.96 -32.00
CA GLY A 22 -7.68 4.90 -31.59
C GLY A 22 -8.57 4.54 -32.77
N ARG A 23 -9.49 3.60 -32.59
CA ARG A 23 -10.55 3.29 -33.53
C ARG A 23 -11.54 4.46 -33.63
N PRO A 24 -12.23 4.65 -34.76
CA PRO A 24 -13.03 5.84 -35.06
C PRO A 24 -14.28 6.04 -34.21
N ASP A 25 -14.64 5.13 -33.31
CA ASP A 25 -15.83 5.18 -32.46
C ASP A 25 -15.54 5.56 -31.00
N GLY A 26 -14.28 5.82 -30.63
CA GLY A 26 -13.91 6.35 -29.31
C GLY A 26 -14.18 5.41 -28.11
N ALA A 27 -14.61 4.16 -28.36
CA ALA A 27 -14.85 3.18 -27.32
C ALA A 27 -13.56 2.41 -27.04
N THR A 28 -12.92 2.66 -25.92
CA THR A 28 -11.88 1.79 -25.34
C THR A 28 -12.58 0.57 -24.76
N TYR A 29 -12.65 -0.50 -25.53
CA TYR A 29 -12.96 -1.82 -24.96
C TYR A 29 -11.71 -2.33 -24.23
N PRO A 30 -11.84 -2.96 -23.07
CA PRO A 30 -10.71 -3.58 -22.40
C PRO A 30 -10.08 -4.65 -23.31
N ASP A 31 -8.75 -4.73 -23.30
CA ASP A 31 -7.99 -5.72 -24.11
C ASP A 31 -8.28 -7.18 -23.72
N ILE A 32 -9.00 -7.40 -22.64
CA ILE A 32 -9.47 -8.70 -22.15
C ILE A 32 -10.98 -8.72 -22.24
N LEU A 33 -11.50 -9.59 -23.12
CA LEU A 33 -12.95 -9.83 -23.22
C LEU A 33 -13.49 -10.41 -21.92
N PRO A 34 -14.63 -9.89 -21.39
CA PRO A 34 -15.21 -10.44 -20.17
C PRO A 34 -15.68 -11.87 -20.40
N SER A 35 -15.38 -12.76 -19.47
CA SER A 35 -15.93 -14.11 -19.42
C SER A 35 -17.26 -14.06 -18.68
N VAL A 36 -18.32 -14.42 -19.38
CA VAL A 36 -19.70 -14.41 -18.87
C VAL A 36 -20.22 -15.82 -18.76
N LEU A 37 -20.65 -16.23 -17.57
CA LEU A 37 -21.31 -17.51 -17.34
C LEU A 37 -22.83 -17.31 -17.44
N VAL A 38 -23.47 -18.01 -18.37
CA VAL A 38 -24.94 -18.04 -18.53
C VAL A 38 -25.46 -19.28 -17.85
N VAL A 39 -26.38 -19.11 -16.90
CA VAL A 39 -27.00 -20.22 -16.17
C VAL A 39 -28.52 -20.19 -16.41
N ASP A 40 -29.02 -21.19 -17.13
CA ASP A 40 -30.45 -21.32 -17.48
C ASP A 40 -30.72 -22.82 -17.76
N ASP A 41 -31.76 -23.39 -17.22
CA ASP A 41 -32.12 -24.79 -17.41
C ASP A 41 -32.75 -25.05 -18.79
N ASP A 42 -33.19 -24.01 -19.49
CA ASP A 42 -33.63 -24.07 -20.89
C ASP A 42 -32.41 -23.99 -21.84
N ASP A 43 -32.05 -25.12 -22.44
CA ASP A 43 -30.96 -25.24 -23.41
C ASP A 43 -31.09 -24.28 -24.58
N GLN A 44 -32.31 -24.00 -25.04
CA GLN A 44 -32.56 -23.09 -26.16
C GLN A 44 -32.32 -21.63 -25.76
N CYS A 45 -32.80 -21.23 -24.61
CA CYS A 45 -32.56 -19.91 -24.05
C CYS A 45 -31.07 -19.68 -23.83
N ARG A 46 -30.41 -20.65 -23.17
CA ARG A 46 -28.98 -20.63 -22.91
C ARG A 46 -28.16 -20.52 -24.20
N GLY A 47 -28.48 -21.31 -25.22
CA GLY A 47 -27.82 -21.28 -26.53
C GLY A 47 -27.90 -19.92 -27.21
N VAL A 48 -29.08 -19.29 -27.28
CA VAL A 48 -29.27 -17.95 -27.84
C VAL A 48 -28.44 -16.89 -27.12
N LEU A 49 -28.34 -16.98 -25.81
CA LEU A 49 -27.53 -16.03 -25.01
C LEU A 49 -26.04 -16.22 -25.26
N LEU A 50 -25.56 -17.47 -25.39
CA LEU A 50 -24.16 -17.74 -25.69
C LEU A 50 -23.78 -17.24 -27.10
N ASP A 51 -24.60 -17.52 -28.11
CA ASP A 51 -24.39 -17.01 -29.47
C ASP A 51 -24.33 -15.47 -29.49
N TYR A 52 -25.18 -14.83 -28.68
CA TYR A 52 -25.18 -13.38 -28.58
C TYR A 52 -23.95 -12.83 -27.87
N LEU A 53 -23.47 -13.49 -26.82
CA LEU A 53 -22.23 -13.10 -26.13
C LEU A 53 -21.04 -13.15 -27.09
N GLU A 54 -20.95 -14.18 -27.93
CA GLU A 54 -19.92 -14.27 -28.98
C GLU A 54 -20.03 -13.11 -29.98
N LEU A 55 -21.25 -12.75 -30.42
CA LEU A 55 -21.48 -11.64 -31.32
C LEU A 55 -21.04 -10.28 -30.76
N ILE A 56 -21.14 -10.09 -29.46
CA ILE A 56 -20.68 -8.87 -28.77
C ILE A 56 -19.24 -8.97 -28.25
N HIS A 57 -18.51 -9.98 -28.68
CA HIS A 57 -17.13 -10.24 -28.26
C HIS A 57 -16.95 -10.47 -26.76
N CYS A 58 -17.84 -11.19 -26.12
CA CYS A 58 -17.67 -11.73 -24.78
C CYS A 58 -17.37 -13.22 -24.84
N ALA A 59 -16.50 -13.72 -24.00
CA ALA A 59 -16.34 -15.18 -23.84
C ALA A 59 -17.56 -15.72 -23.07
N GLY A 60 -18.30 -16.64 -23.66
CA GLY A 60 -19.53 -17.22 -23.07
C GLY A 60 -19.28 -18.63 -22.56
N ASN A 61 -19.61 -18.92 -21.31
CA ASN A 61 -19.69 -20.25 -20.73
C ASN A 61 -21.13 -20.53 -20.33
N GLY A 62 -21.60 -21.77 -20.47
CA GLY A 62 -22.97 -22.13 -20.16
C GLY A 62 -23.07 -23.23 -19.12
N ALA A 63 -24.03 -23.13 -18.20
CA ALA A 63 -24.40 -24.14 -17.25
C ALA A 63 -25.92 -24.34 -17.23
N GLY A 64 -26.38 -25.59 -17.12
CA GLY A 64 -27.81 -25.93 -17.07
C GLY A 64 -28.41 -25.88 -15.66
N ASN A 65 -27.60 -25.69 -14.62
CA ASN A 65 -28.04 -25.66 -13.22
C ASN A 65 -26.99 -25.00 -12.30
N GLY A 66 -27.37 -24.75 -11.05
CA GLY A 66 -26.49 -24.11 -10.06
C GLY A 66 -25.21 -24.88 -9.73
N PRO A 67 -25.27 -26.19 -9.42
CA PRO A 67 -24.08 -27.00 -9.17
C PRO A 67 -23.07 -26.97 -10.32
N GLU A 68 -23.50 -27.14 -11.57
CA GLU A 68 -22.63 -27.04 -12.75
C GLU A 68 -21.99 -25.66 -12.89
N ALA A 69 -22.76 -24.59 -12.59
CA ALA A 69 -22.24 -23.23 -12.59
C ALA A 69 -21.11 -23.05 -11.56
N LEU A 70 -21.25 -23.58 -10.36
CA LEU A 70 -20.21 -23.53 -9.32
C LEU A 70 -18.97 -24.34 -9.71
N GLU A 71 -19.12 -25.47 -10.40
CA GLU A 71 -17.99 -26.25 -10.92
C GLU A 71 -17.21 -25.46 -11.98
N ILE A 72 -17.90 -24.78 -12.91
CA ILE A 72 -17.27 -23.93 -13.92
C ILE A 72 -16.55 -22.76 -13.25
N MET A 73 -17.17 -22.10 -12.27
CA MET A 73 -16.55 -21.00 -11.52
C MET A 73 -15.30 -21.43 -10.73
N ALA A 74 -15.21 -22.70 -10.36
CA ALA A 74 -14.03 -23.26 -9.69
C ALA A 74 -12.88 -23.57 -10.66
N GLN A 75 -13.17 -23.84 -11.93
CA GLN A 75 -12.20 -24.24 -12.94
C GLN A 75 -11.77 -23.08 -13.85
N GLU A 76 -12.64 -22.11 -14.07
CA GLU A 76 -12.45 -21.02 -15.01
C GLU A 76 -12.64 -19.65 -14.35
N ARG A 77 -11.96 -18.66 -14.90
CA ARG A 77 -12.16 -17.27 -14.48
C ARG A 77 -13.46 -16.73 -15.07
N ILE A 78 -14.43 -16.47 -14.23
CA ILE A 78 -15.70 -15.82 -14.60
C ILE A 78 -15.70 -14.37 -14.12
N ASP A 79 -16.00 -13.45 -15.03
CA ASP A 79 -16.06 -12.01 -14.75
C ASP A 79 -17.48 -11.51 -14.42
N LEU A 80 -18.51 -12.23 -14.86
CA LEU A 80 -19.94 -11.94 -14.67
C LEU A 80 -20.75 -13.22 -14.79
N VAL A 81 -21.81 -13.37 -13.99
CA VAL A 81 -22.81 -14.44 -14.13
C VAL A 81 -24.14 -13.81 -14.54
N VAL A 82 -24.81 -14.43 -15.52
CA VAL A 82 -26.19 -14.14 -15.94
C VAL A 82 -27.01 -15.38 -15.67
N SER A 83 -27.83 -15.38 -14.63
CA SER A 83 -28.55 -16.56 -14.17
C SER A 83 -30.06 -16.39 -14.25
N ASP A 84 -30.76 -17.42 -14.75
CA ASP A 84 -32.20 -17.47 -14.52
C ASP A 84 -32.49 -17.60 -13.02
N ILE A 85 -33.61 -17.00 -12.59
CA ILE A 85 -34.04 -17.09 -11.20
C ILE A 85 -34.66 -18.47 -10.91
N LYS A 86 -35.44 -19.02 -11.85
CA LYS A 86 -36.14 -20.30 -11.69
C LYS A 86 -35.41 -21.40 -12.40
N MET A 87 -34.74 -22.23 -11.64
CA MET A 87 -34.07 -23.44 -12.12
C MET A 87 -34.41 -24.63 -11.20
N GLU A 88 -34.35 -25.86 -11.73
CA GLU A 88 -34.62 -27.05 -10.93
C GLU A 88 -33.52 -27.23 -9.89
N GLY A 89 -33.91 -27.44 -8.62
CA GLY A 89 -33.00 -27.69 -7.49
C GLY A 89 -32.52 -26.40 -6.83
N MET A 90 -31.45 -25.80 -7.33
CA MET A 90 -30.88 -24.56 -6.82
C MET A 90 -31.34 -23.39 -7.68
N ASP A 91 -32.03 -22.43 -7.09
CA ASP A 91 -32.44 -21.22 -7.82
C ASP A 91 -31.30 -20.22 -8.03
N GLY A 92 -31.53 -19.21 -8.89
CA GLY A 92 -30.47 -18.25 -9.25
C GLY A 92 -30.04 -17.34 -8.09
N VAL A 93 -30.90 -17.11 -7.09
CA VAL A 93 -30.55 -16.35 -5.89
C VAL A 93 -29.73 -17.20 -4.93
N GLU A 94 -30.11 -18.46 -4.75
CA GLU A 94 -29.34 -19.44 -3.95
C GLU A 94 -27.94 -19.67 -4.56
N LEU A 95 -27.86 -19.83 -5.89
CA LEU A 95 -26.60 -19.93 -6.61
C LEU A 95 -25.70 -18.70 -6.35
N MET A 96 -26.26 -17.51 -6.45
CA MET A 96 -25.52 -16.28 -6.19
C MET A 96 -24.98 -16.21 -4.76
N GLN A 97 -25.82 -16.55 -3.78
CA GLN A 97 -25.42 -16.53 -2.36
C GLN A 97 -24.31 -17.54 -2.06
N GLU A 98 -24.39 -18.76 -2.63
CA GLU A 98 -23.38 -19.78 -2.50
C GLU A 98 -22.08 -19.34 -3.19
N ALA A 99 -22.15 -18.84 -4.42
CA ALA A 99 -21.00 -18.34 -5.16
C ALA A 99 -20.31 -17.19 -4.44
N HIS A 100 -21.04 -16.27 -3.82
CA HIS A 100 -20.47 -15.12 -3.11
C HIS A 100 -19.70 -15.50 -1.84
N GLN A 101 -19.88 -16.70 -1.28
CA GLN A 101 -19.04 -17.17 -0.16
C GLN A 101 -17.58 -17.35 -0.60
N THR A 102 -17.36 -17.76 -1.84
CA THR A 102 -16.01 -18.00 -2.39
C THR A 102 -15.54 -16.90 -3.34
N TYR A 103 -16.48 -16.32 -4.11
CA TYR A 103 -16.22 -15.31 -5.15
C TYR A 103 -17.03 -14.01 -4.93
N PRO A 104 -16.85 -13.31 -3.82
CA PRO A 104 -17.70 -12.16 -3.44
C PRO A 104 -17.64 -10.98 -4.42
N GLN A 105 -16.63 -10.94 -5.30
CA GLN A 105 -16.45 -9.87 -6.29
C GLN A 105 -17.06 -10.18 -7.66
N VAL A 106 -17.61 -11.38 -7.87
CA VAL A 106 -18.21 -11.73 -9.17
C VAL A 106 -19.65 -11.18 -9.20
N PRO A 107 -19.96 -10.25 -10.12
CA PRO A 107 -21.29 -9.70 -10.23
C PRO A 107 -22.28 -10.70 -10.83
N PHE A 108 -23.53 -10.61 -10.39
CA PHE A 108 -24.65 -11.40 -10.90
C PHE A 108 -25.72 -10.51 -11.51
N ILE A 109 -26.19 -10.88 -12.71
CA ILE A 109 -27.44 -10.38 -13.32
C ILE A 109 -28.44 -11.50 -13.21
N ILE A 110 -29.53 -11.29 -12.50
CA ILE A 110 -30.62 -12.28 -12.37
C ILE A 110 -31.68 -12.03 -13.45
N MET A 111 -31.91 -13.05 -14.29
CA MET A 111 -33.01 -13.05 -15.25
C MET A 111 -34.28 -13.52 -14.56
N THR A 112 -35.35 -12.73 -14.62
CA THR A 112 -36.60 -13.07 -13.94
C THR A 112 -37.78 -12.99 -14.89
N GLY A 113 -38.63 -14.05 -14.90
CA GLY A 113 -39.98 -13.99 -15.41
C GLY A 113 -40.88 -13.28 -14.39
N TYR A 114 -42.20 -13.26 -14.63
CA TYR A 114 -43.14 -12.82 -13.64
C TYR A 114 -43.20 -13.82 -12.47
N ALA A 115 -42.35 -13.61 -11.47
CA ALA A 115 -42.28 -14.42 -10.26
C ALA A 115 -42.79 -13.62 -9.07
N PRO A 116 -44.04 -13.89 -8.59
CA PRO A 116 -44.62 -13.16 -7.46
C PRO A 116 -43.81 -13.33 -6.15
N GLU A 117 -42.96 -14.31 -6.08
CA GLU A 117 -42.17 -14.69 -4.90
C GLU A 117 -40.92 -13.82 -4.67
N TYR A 118 -40.41 -13.16 -5.73
CA TYR A 118 -39.23 -12.28 -5.66
C TYR A 118 -39.58 -10.89 -6.18
N SER A 119 -39.64 -9.91 -5.27
CA SER A 119 -39.62 -8.51 -5.68
C SER A 119 -38.24 -8.10 -6.19
N TYR A 120 -38.19 -7.14 -7.10
CA TYR A 120 -36.95 -6.57 -7.59
C TYR A 120 -36.03 -6.08 -6.44
N GLU A 121 -36.63 -5.50 -5.41
CA GLU A 121 -35.93 -5.05 -4.22
C GLU A 121 -35.30 -6.22 -3.45
N ALA A 122 -35.98 -7.37 -3.36
CA ALA A 122 -35.46 -8.57 -2.71
C ALA A 122 -34.23 -9.13 -3.44
N ILE A 123 -34.24 -9.15 -4.79
CA ILE A 123 -33.13 -9.64 -5.61
C ILE A 123 -31.87 -8.77 -5.40
N ILE A 124 -32.02 -7.45 -5.43
CA ILE A 124 -30.89 -6.52 -5.21
C ILE A 124 -30.39 -6.60 -3.76
N ASN A 125 -31.30 -6.65 -2.79
CA ASN A 125 -30.92 -6.79 -1.37
C ASN A 125 -30.27 -8.14 -1.06
N ALA A 126 -30.53 -9.18 -1.85
CA ALA A 126 -29.85 -10.47 -1.76
C ALA A 126 -28.42 -10.43 -2.29
N GLY A 127 -27.99 -9.36 -2.99
CA GLY A 127 -26.61 -9.17 -3.47
C GLY A 127 -26.46 -9.12 -4.99
N ALA A 128 -27.56 -9.19 -5.77
CA ALA A 128 -27.45 -9.09 -7.22
C ALA A 128 -26.99 -7.69 -7.65
N SER A 129 -26.07 -7.67 -8.62
CA SER A 129 -25.54 -6.43 -9.20
C SER A 129 -26.57 -5.76 -10.12
N ASP A 130 -27.44 -6.57 -10.75
CA ASP A 130 -28.59 -6.11 -11.53
C ASP A 130 -29.58 -7.27 -11.73
N PHE A 131 -30.72 -6.95 -12.32
CA PHE A 131 -31.70 -7.94 -12.78
C PHE A 131 -32.23 -7.56 -14.16
N ILE A 132 -32.83 -8.52 -14.87
CA ILE A 132 -33.45 -8.29 -16.15
C ILE A 132 -34.75 -9.08 -16.25
N ALA A 133 -35.85 -8.42 -16.60
CA ALA A 133 -37.17 -9.07 -16.67
C ALA A 133 -37.41 -9.74 -18.05
N LYS A 134 -37.74 -11.01 -18.05
CA LYS A 134 -38.18 -11.76 -19.26
C LYS A 134 -39.62 -11.34 -19.63
N PRO A 135 -39.94 -11.04 -20.92
CA PRO A 135 -39.05 -11.04 -22.07
C PRO A 135 -38.20 -9.75 -22.16
N PHE A 136 -36.94 -9.85 -22.48
CA PHE A 136 -35.99 -8.74 -22.64
C PHE A 136 -35.37 -8.74 -24.02
N SER A 137 -34.87 -7.60 -24.44
CA SER A 137 -34.06 -7.52 -25.66
C SER A 137 -32.58 -7.83 -25.38
N LEU A 138 -31.90 -8.43 -26.36
CA LEU A 138 -30.46 -8.66 -26.27
C LEU A 138 -29.66 -7.36 -26.08
N GLY A 139 -30.17 -6.24 -26.64
CA GLY A 139 -29.59 -4.91 -26.41
C GLY A 139 -29.65 -4.44 -24.94
N GLU A 140 -30.71 -4.79 -24.23
CA GLU A 140 -30.85 -4.49 -22.80
C GLU A 140 -29.84 -5.29 -21.98
N LEU A 141 -29.67 -6.59 -22.24
CA LEU A 141 -28.67 -7.42 -21.59
C LEU A 141 -27.26 -6.86 -21.85
N LYS A 142 -26.92 -6.52 -23.11
CA LYS A 142 -25.64 -5.88 -23.45
C LYS A 142 -25.41 -4.61 -22.64
N ALA A 143 -26.42 -3.73 -22.53
CA ALA A 143 -26.29 -2.48 -21.80
C ALA A 143 -25.97 -2.72 -20.32
N LYS A 144 -26.59 -3.73 -19.69
CA LYS A 144 -26.33 -4.11 -18.29
C LYS A 144 -24.93 -4.70 -18.13
N ILE A 145 -24.51 -5.62 -19.00
CA ILE A 145 -23.16 -6.18 -19.00
C ILE A 145 -22.12 -5.05 -19.13
N CYS A 146 -22.27 -4.17 -20.11
CA CYS A 146 -21.35 -3.07 -20.34
C CYS A 146 -21.27 -2.10 -19.14
N ARG A 147 -22.41 -1.82 -18.49
CA ARG A 147 -22.47 -0.97 -17.29
C ARG A 147 -21.67 -1.58 -16.15
N ILE A 148 -21.92 -2.85 -15.83
CA ILE A 148 -21.23 -3.55 -14.74
C ILE A 148 -19.73 -3.63 -15.00
N GLN A 149 -19.31 -3.95 -16.23
CA GLN A 149 -17.89 -3.98 -16.59
C GLN A 149 -17.25 -2.60 -16.45
N LYS A 150 -17.89 -1.55 -16.92
CA LYS A 150 -17.38 -0.18 -16.77
C LYS A 150 -17.23 0.25 -15.32
N GLU A 151 -18.16 -0.11 -14.44
CA GLU A 151 -18.09 0.17 -13.01
C GLU A 151 -16.90 -0.57 -12.38
N LYS A 152 -16.71 -1.86 -12.73
CA LYS A 152 -15.57 -2.68 -12.28
C LYS A 152 -14.24 -2.08 -12.75
N ASP A 153 -14.13 -1.68 -14.01
CA ASP A 153 -12.92 -1.07 -14.58
C ASP A 153 -12.58 0.25 -13.88
N ILE A 154 -13.58 1.10 -13.63
CA ILE A 154 -13.39 2.37 -12.90
C ILE A 154 -12.86 2.12 -11.48
N LEU A 155 -13.44 1.14 -10.77
CA LEU A 155 -13.00 0.79 -9.42
C LEU A 155 -11.56 0.25 -9.42
N GLN A 156 -11.22 -0.63 -10.38
CA GLN A 156 -9.87 -1.17 -10.52
C GLN A 156 -8.85 -0.07 -10.88
N GLN A 157 -9.18 0.81 -11.82
CA GLN A 157 -8.32 1.94 -12.21
C GLN A 157 -8.10 2.89 -11.02
N ARG A 158 -9.14 3.18 -10.26
CA ARG A 158 -9.06 4.01 -9.05
C ARG A 158 -8.11 3.38 -8.02
N GLN A 159 -8.29 2.09 -7.75
CA GLN A 159 -7.44 1.36 -6.80
C GLN A 159 -5.98 1.33 -7.25
N HIS A 160 -5.74 1.06 -8.53
CA HIS A 160 -4.39 1.08 -9.12
C HIS A 160 -3.75 2.47 -9.02
N SER A 161 -4.52 3.52 -9.33
CA SER A 161 -4.05 4.92 -9.24
C SER A 161 -3.70 5.30 -7.81
N LEU A 162 -4.52 4.93 -6.82
CA LEU A 162 -4.23 5.17 -5.41
C LEU A 162 -2.96 4.47 -4.96
N THR A 163 -2.79 3.20 -5.34
CA THR A 163 -1.58 2.42 -5.03
C THR A 163 -0.33 3.05 -5.66
N ARG A 164 -0.45 3.51 -6.91
CA ARG A 164 0.64 4.20 -7.62
C ARG A 164 1.02 5.53 -6.95
N VAL A 165 0.03 6.33 -6.57
CA VAL A 165 0.27 7.61 -5.86
C VAL A 165 0.94 7.36 -4.51
N LYS A 166 0.47 6.38 -3.73
CA LYS A 166 1.09 6.00 -2.45
C LYS A 166 2.57 5.61 -2.65
N LYS A 167 2.85 4.76 -3.64
CA LYS A 167 4.22 4.33 -3.95
C LYS A 167 5.12 5.48 -4.42
N LEU A 168 4.59 6.39 -5.25
CA LEU A 168 5.33 7.58 -5.69
C LEU A 168 5.65 8.50 -4.51
N PHE A 169 4.69 8.71 -3.60
CA PHE A 169 4.90 9.50 -2.39
C PHE A 169 6.02 8.90 -1.51
N GLU A 170 5.95 7.59 -1.21
CA GLU A 170 7.00 6.91 -0.44
C GLU A 170 8.38 7.03 -1.09
N ASN A 171 8.47 6.84 -2.41
CA ASN A 171 9.72 6.97 -3.14
C ASN A 171 10.26 8.42 -3.11
N THR A 172 9.38 9.41 -3.18
CA THR A 172 9.76 10.82 -3.07
C THR A 172 10.32 11.13 -1.69
N VAL A 173 9.67 10.66 -0.62
CA VAL A 173 10.16 10.80 0.75
C VAL A 173 11.55 10.14 0.91
N ARG A 174 11.74 8.94 0.38
CA ARG A 174 13.04 8.25 0.39
C ARG A 174 14.12 9.01 -0.38
N ALA A 175 13.77 9.57 -1.55
CA ALA A 175 14.73 10.36 -2.34
C ALA A 175 15.15 11.63 -1.61
N LEU A 176 14.23 12.31 -0.91
CA LEU A 176 14.55 13.46 -0.07
C LEU A 176 15.47 13.07 1.10
N ALA A 177 15.17 11.97 1.78
CA ALA A 177 16.02 11.43 2.85
C ALA A 177 17.43 11.10 2.34
N SER A 178 17.52 10.41 1.19
CA SER A 178 18.82 10.08 0.56
C SER A 178 19.64 11.32 0.16
N THR A 179 18.97 12.41 -0.25
CA THR A 179 19.65 13.68 -0.55
C THR A 179 20.31 14.28 0.71
N LEU A 180 19.68 14.12 1.86
CA LEU A 180 20.25 14.56 3.15
C LEU A 180 21.43 13.68 3.57
N GLU A 181 21.33 12.36 3.34
CA GLU A 181 22.45 11.43 3.59
C GLU A 181 23.72 11.79 2.79
N GLN A 182 23.57 12.38 1.58
CA GLN A 182 24.74 12.84 0.82
C GLN A 182 25.49 13.99 1.48
N ARG A 183 24.83 14.77 2.35
CA ARG A 183 25.46 15.84 3.13
C ARG A 183 26.13 15.33 4.41
N ASP A 184 25.68 14.17 4.90
CA ASP A 184 26.26 13.47 6.04
C ASP A 184 26.63 12.03 5.60
N PRO A 185 27.82 11.82 5.00
CA PRO A 185 28.22 10.55 4.38
C PRO A 185 28.19 9.34 5.33
N TYR A 186 28.13 9.61 6.63
CA TYR A 186 28.10 8.56 7.65
C TYR A 186 26.69 8.06 7.98
N THR A 187 25.66 8.66 7.37
CA THR A 187 24.27 8.27 7.56
C THR A 187 23.71 7.42 6.40
N ALA A 188 24.57 6.96 5.48
CA ALA A 188 24.14 6.11 4.37
C ALA A 188 23.37 4.88 4.86
N GLY A 189 22.08 4.77 4.48
CA GLY A 189 21.17 3.72 4.92
C GLY A 189 20.72 3.79 6.40
N HIS A 190 21.15 4.80 7.15
CA HIS A 190 20.75 5.00 8.55
C HIS A 190 19.24 5.10 8.68
N GLN A 191 18.58 5.98 7.91
CA GLN A 191 17.14 6.18 7.96
C GLN A 191 16.38 4.88 7.68
N ASN A 192 16.86 4.06 6.74
CA ASN A 192 16.25 2.76 6.46
C ASN A 192 16.37 1.81 7.66
N ARG A 193 17.54 1.75 8.31
CA ARG A 193 17.75 0.86 9.46
C ARG A 193 16.97 1.32 10.67
N VAL A 194 16.92 2.63 10.94
CA VAL A 194 16.08 3.22 12.00
C VAL A 194 14.60 2.93 11.73
N ALA A 195 14.11 3.16 10.52
CA ALA A 195 12.73 2.89 10.15
C ALA A 195 12.36 1.40 10.31
N ASN A 196 13.23 0.50 9.90
CA ASN A 196 13.01 -0.95 10.04
C ASN A 196 12.94 -1.36 11.51
N LEU A 197 13.85 -0.89 12.35
CA LEU A 197 13.83 -1.19 13.79
C LEU A 197 12.62 -0.55 14.48
N ALA A 198 12.31 0.71 14.19
CA ALA A 198 11.15 1.40 14.75
C ALA A 198 9.84 0.67 14.42
N CYS A 199 9.65 0.25 13.16
CA CYS A 199 8.49 -0.53 12.75
C CYS A 199 8.42 -1.90 13.44
N ALA A 200 9.57 -2.58 13.61
CA ALA A 200 9.62 -3.85 14.32
C ALA A 200 9.22 -3.68 15.80
N ILE A 201 9.75 -2.66 16.47
CA ILE A 201 9.36 -2.33 17.85
C ILE A 201 7.86 -2.01 17.95
N ALA A 202 7.33 -1.23 17.00
CA ALA A 202 5.91 -0.86 16.99
C ALA A 202 4.99 -2.08 16.82
N ARG A 203 5.36 -3.03 15.94
CA ARG A 203 4.64 -4.31 15.81
C ARG A 203 4.70 -5.16 17.07
N GLU A 204 5.87 -5.21 17.72
CA GLU A 204 6.05 -5.93 18.98
C GLU A 204 5.19 -5.35 20.10
N LEU A 205 4.92 -4.04 20.07
CA LEU A 205 4.03 -3.33 20.96
C LEU A 205 2.54 -3.43 20.57
N GLY A 206 2.21 -4.08 19.43
CA GLY A 206 0.84 -4.26 18.98
C GLY A 206 0.21 -3.00 18.37
N LEU A 207 0.98 -2.07 17.83
CA LEU A 207 0.43 -0.91 17.14
C LEU A 207 -0.26 -1.34 15.83
N PRO A 208 -1.37 -0.70 15.45
CA PRO A 208 -2.03 -0.97 14.19
C PRO A 208 -1.17 -0.51 12.99
N GLU A 209 -1.32 -1.19 11.85
CA GLU A 209 -0.40 -1.03 10.71
C GLU A 209 -0.42 0.38 10.11
N ASP A 210 -1.56 1.10 10.17
CA ASP A 210 -1.65 2.50 9.74
C ASP A 210 -0.74 3.42 10.57
N ARG A 211 -0.65 3.22 11.88
CA ARG A 211 0.30 3.96 12.74
C ARG A 211 1.75 3.57 12.47
N ILE A 212 2.00 2.30 12.15
CA ILE A 212 3.35 1.82 11.79
C ILE A 212 3.81 2.43 10.48
N GLU A 213 2.92 2.58 9.49
CA GLU A 213 3.25 3.26 8.23
C GLU A 213 3.65 4.72 8.45
N VAL A 214 2.93 5.44 9.30
CA VAL A 214 3.26 6.82 9.66
C VAL A 214 4.60 6.91 10.38
N LEU A 215 4.83 6.03 11.35
CA LEU A 215 6.11 5.94 12.06
C LEU A 215 7.26 5.69 11.10
N ARG A 216 7.06 4.84 10.10
CA ARG A 216 8.06 4.57 9.06
C ARG A 216 8.42 5.83 8.27
N LEU A 217 7.39 6.59 7.85
CA LEU A 217 7.61 7.86 7.14
C LEU A 217 8.35 8.87 8.03
N ALA A 218 7.94 9.01 9.29
CA ALA A 218 8.62 9.88 10.25
C ALA A 218 10.09 9.49 10.43
N ALA A 219 10.39 8.19 10.55
CA ALA A 219 11.74 7.70 10.68
C ALA A 219 12.61 7.94 9.43
N PHE A 220 12.04 7.96 8.23
CA PHE A 220 12.78 8.34 7.02
C PHE A 220 13.17 9.82 6.99
N VAL A 221 12.36 10.69 7.57
CA VAL A 221 12.56 12.13 7.50
C VAL A 221 12.91 12.78 8.83
N HIS A 222 13.18 12.00 9.89
CA HIS A 222 13.40 12.54 11.24
C HIS A 222 14.53 13.58 11.30
N ASP A 223 15.51 13.40 10.45
CA ASP A 223 16.70 14.25 10.31
C ASP A 223 16.58 15.35 9.24
N ILE A 224 15.39 15.55 8.62
CA ILE A 224 15.24 16.49 7.48
C ILE A 224 15.70 17.91 7.82
N GLY A 225 15.57 18.33 9.06
CA GLY A 225 16.00 19.63 9.52
C GLY A 225 17.54 19.84 9.53
N LYS A 226 18.34 18.78 9.38
CA LYS A 226 19.81 18.89 9.21
C LYS A 226 20.18 19.65 7.94
N ILE A 227 19.23 19.87 7.01
CA ILE A 227 19.47 20.73 5.84
C ILE A 227 19.91 22.15 6.25
N GLY A 228 19.45 22.64 7.39
CA GLY A 228 19.83 23.95 7.96
C GLY A 228 21.14 23.95 8.75
N VAL A 229 21.74 22.79 9.00
CA VAL A 229 23.00 22.68 9.76
C VAL A 229 24.19 22.79 8.80
N PRO A 230 25.23 23.60 9.11
CA PRO A 230 26.44 23.66 8.31
C PRO A 230 27.10 22.28 8.15
N ALA A 231 27.48 21.90 6.92
CA ALA A 231 28.03 20.58 6.62
C ALA A 231 29.34 20.31 7.40
N ASP A 232 30.15 21.35 7.63
CA ASP A 232 31.39 21.25 8.39
C ASP A 232 31.16 20.82 9.85
N LEU A 233 29.98 21.10 10.43
CA LEU A 233 29.62 20.63 11.76
C LEU A 233 29.19 19.17 11.76
N LEU A 234 28.50 18.72 10.73
CA LEU A 234 28.02 17.34 10.59
C LEU A 234 29.18 16.37 10.38
N THR A 235 30.23 16.83 9.67
CA THR A 235 31.41 16.01 9.33
C THR A 235 32.64 16.28 10.20
N LYS A 236 32.51 17.13 11.22
CA LYS A 236 33.65 17.51 12.09
C LYS A 236 34.24 16.31 12.81
N PRO A 237 35.54 16.04 12.65
CA PRO A 237 36.19 15.01 13.42
C PRO A 237 36.36 15.44 14.88
N GLY A 238 36.04 14.53 15.80
CA GLY A 238 36.19 14.74 17.25
C GLY A 238 34.93 15.28 17.95
N THR A 239 35.08 15.71 19.20
CA THR A 239 33.95 16.15 20.03
C THR A 239 33.51 17.58 19.68
N LEU A 240 32.19 17.74 19.63
CA LEU A 240 31.56 19.05 19.42
C LEU A 240 31.59 19.87 20.71
N THR A 241 31.82 21.17 20.58
CA THR A 241 31.61 22.12 21.69
C THR A 241 30.13 22.26 22.02
N ALA A 242 29.80 22.83 23.19
CA ALA A 242 28.42 23.06 23.60
C ALA A 242 27.65 23.96 22.61
N ILE A 243 28.32 24.95 22.01
CA ILE A 243 27.73 25.84 21.01
C ILE A 243 27.44 25.08 19.71
N GLU A 244 28.38 24.30 19.22
CA GLU A 244 28.22 23.48 18.00
C GLU A 244 27.09 22.45 18.19
N MET A 245 27.02 21.79 19.34
CA MET A 245 25.94 20.88 19.67
C MET A 245 24.58 21.60 19.70
N SER A 246 24.52 22.83 20.21
CA SER A 246 23.27 23.61 20.20
C SER A 246 22.79 23.92 18.78
N LEU A 247 23.70 24.15 17.83
CA LEU A 247 23.38 24.36 16.42
C LEU A 247 22.84 23.07 15.77
N ILE A 248 23.41 21.91 16.11
CA ILE A 248 22.89 20.63 15.61
C ILE A 248 21.47 20.36 16.18
N LYS A 249 21.23 20.63 17.46
CA LYS A 249 19.92 20.40 18.09
C LYS A 249 18.76 21.16 17.44
N VAL A 250 19.05 22.26 16.71
CA VAL A 250 18.04 23.02 15.97
C VAL A 250 17.34 22.18 14.89
N HIS A 251 17.96 21.07 14.43
CA HIS A 251 17.36 20.27 13.36
C HIS A 251 15.97 19.69 13.71
N CYS A 252 15.70 19.40 14.97
CA CYS A 252 14.35 18.93 15.38
C CYS A 252 13.28 19.99 15.09
N GLN A 253 13.57 21.24 15.48
CA GLN A 253 12.65 22.37 15.25
C GLN A 253 12.56 22.71 13.75
N ALA A 254 13.68 22.77 13.05
CA ALA A 254 13.71 23.00 11.61
C ALA A 254 12.96 21.90 10.83
N GLY A 255 13.12 20.64 11.24
CA GLY A 255 12.39 19.52 10.67
C GLY A 255 10.89 19.61 10.89
N PHE A 256 10.46 20.00 12.09
CA PHE A 256 9.07 20.29 12.39
C PHE A 256 8.52 21.41 11.49
N GLU A 257 9.21 22.53 11.36
CA GLU A 257 8.77 23.65 10.54
C GLU A 257 8.62 23.27 9.07
N ILE A 258 9.56 22.49 8.52
CA ILE A 258 9.49 22.00 7.14
C ILE A 258 8.26 21.09 6.96
N LEU A 259 8.08 20.11 7.84
CA LEU A 259 7.03 19.10 7.70
C LEU A 259 5.64 19.63 8.05
N ASN A 260 5.55 20.63 8.94
CA ASN A 260 4.28 21.25 9.32
C ASN A 260 3.67 22.13 8.22
N THR A 261 4.39 22.39 7.13
CA THR A 261 3.85 23.04 5.92
C THR A 261 2.96 22.11 5.10
N ILE A 262 3.02 20.81 5.36
CA ILE A 262 2.27 19.78 4.66
C ILE A 262 1.12 19.32 5.57
N ASP A 263 -0.09 19.35 5.05
CA ASP A 263 -1.28 18.86 5.77
C ASP A 263 -1.31 17.34 5.78
N PHE A 264 -0.53 16.75 6.68
CA PHE A 264 -0.57 15.30 6.91
C PHE A 264 -1.80 14.94 7.75
N PRO A 265 -2.50 13.84 7.44
CA PRO A 265 -3.60 13.35 8.28
C PRO A 265 -3.12 12.78 9.62
N TRP A 266 -1.81 12.80 9.87
CA TRP A 266 -1.15 12.28 11.07
C TRP A 266 -0.15 13.29 11.62
N PRO A 267 0.17 13.23 12.91
CA PRO A 267 1.08 14.18 13.56
C PRO A 267 2.56 13.89 13.27
N LEU A 268 2.94 13.72 12.00
CA LEU A 268 4.28 13.35 11.56
C LEU A 268 5.32 14.39 11.96
N ALA A 269 5.00 15.69 11.80
CA ALA A 269 5.90 16.78 12.20
C ALA A 269 6.22 16.76 13.70
N GLU A 270 5.23 16.47 14.55
CA GLU A 270 5.43 16.36 15.99
C GLU A 270 6.30 15.14 16.37
N MET A 271 6.17 14.02 15.66
CA MET A 271 7.05 12.86 15.86
C MET A 271 8.51 13.23 15.59
N VAL A 272 8.75 13.96 14.50
CA VAL A 272 10.09 14.45 14.14
C VAL A 272 10.59 15.49 15.16
N LEU A 273 9.75 16.40 15.64
CA LEU A 273 10.13 17.34 16.68
C LEU A 273 10.64 16.66 17.95
N GLN A 274 10.00 15.55 18.34
CA GLN A 274 10.16 14.92 19.64
C GLN A 274 11.15 13.74 19.67
N HIS A 275 11.75 13.33 18.53
CA HIS A 275 12.55 12.09 18.49
C HIS A 275 13.82 12.12 19.35
N HIS A 276 14.29 13.28 19.76
CA HIS A 276 15.38 13.44 20.72
C HIS A 276 14.95 13.80 22.15
N GLU A 277 13.65 13.79 22.43
CA GLU A 277 13.16 13.89 23.81
C GLU A 277 13.54 12.64 24.62
N ARG A 278 13.63 12.80 25.93
CA ARG A 278 13.93 11.73 26.89
C ARG A 278 12.86 11.71 27.98
N VAL A 279 12.45 10.54 28.41
CA VAL A 279 11.30 10.40 29.33
C VAL A 279 11.49 11.12 30.68
N ASN A 280 12.73 11.39 31.08
CA ASN A 280 13.04 12.18 32.26
C ASN A 280 13.03 13.72 32.03
N GLY A 281 12.87 14.18 30.79
CA GLY A 281 12.88 15.59 30.41
C GLY A 281 14.26 16.18 30.15
N SER A 282 15.32 15.36 30.07
CA SER A 282 16.67 15.82 29.72
C SER A 282 16.90 15.92 28.21
N GLY A 283 15.89 15.57 27.42
CA GLY A 283 15.93 15.65 25.96
C GLY A 283 15.75 17.06 25.41
N TYR A 284 15.59 17.16 24.11
CA TYR A 284 15.40 18.42 23.40
C TYR A 284 14.44 18.22 22.21
N PRO A 285 13.81 19.29 21.67
CA PRO A 285 14.01 20.71 21.96
C PRO A 285 13.11 21.24 23.09
N LEU A 286 12.03 20.52 23.49
CA LEU A 286 11.00 20.99 24.41
C LEU A 286 11.21 20.55 25.88
N GLY A 287 12.04 19.55 26.14
CA GLY A 287 12.24 18.96 27.45
C GLY A 287 10.99 18.22 27.99
N LEU A 288 10.22 17.58 27.10
CA LEU A 288 9.01 16.84 27.44
C LEU A 288 9.31 15.64 28.33
N LYS A 289 8.34 15.25 29.17
CA LYS A 289 8.49 14.14 30.13
C LYS A 289 7.45 13.04 29.92
N GLY A 290 7.88 11.80 30.01
CA GLY A 290 6.99 10.63 30.05
C GLY A 290 5.98 10.59 28.93
N GLN A 291 4.70 10.56 29.27
CA GLN A 291 3.59 10.46 28.32
C GLN A 291 3.31 11.76 27.52
N MET A 292 3.97 12.86 27.86
CA MET A 292 3.92 14.08 27.01
C MET A 292 4.66 13.89 25.68
N ILE A 293 5.58 12.91 25.61
CA ILE A 293 6.27 12.50 24.39
C ILE A 293 5.38 11.48 23.69
N ARG A 294 5.12 11.68 22.39
CA ARG A 294 4.36 10.72 21.60
C ARG A 294 5.02 9.34 21.62
N LEU A 295 4.21 8.27 21.64
CA LEU A 295 4.73 6.91 21.63
C LEU A 295 5.64 6.63 20.43
N GLU A 296 5.26 7.12 19.26
CA GLU A 296 6.04 6.98 18.05
C GLU A 296 7.41 7.66 18.17
N ALA A 297 7.48 8.83 18.76
CA ALA A 297 8.74 9.53 19.03
C ALA A 297 9.61 8.78 20.06
N ARG A 298 8.98 8.18 21.11
CA ARG A 298 9.71 7.33 22.06
C ARG A 298 10.28 6.07 21.41
N ILE A 299 9.54 5.48 20.45
CA ILE A 299 10.01 4.34 19.64
C ILE A 299 11.17 4.78 18.75
N MET A 300 11.04 5.91 18.05
CA MET A 300 12.12 6.46 17.21
C MET A 300 13.37 6.76 18.03
N ALA A 301 13.23 7.32 19.22
CA ALA A 301 14.34 7.64 20.09
C ALA A 301 15.19 6.41 20.49
N VAL A 302 14.56 5.26 20.70
CA VAL A 302 15.25 3.99 20.96
C VAL A 302 15.86 3.44 19.67
N ALA A 303 15.12 3.41 18.57
CA ALA A 303 15.59 2.88 17.31
C ALA A 303 16.79 3.65 16.76
N ASP A 304 16.74 5.00 16.83
CA ASP A 304 17.83 5.88 16.41
C ASP A 304 19.09 5.65 17.24
N VAL A 305 18.97 5.60 18.56
CA VAL A 305 20.12 5.37 19.43
C VAL A 305 20.74 4.00 19.21
N VAL A 306 19.95 2.93 19.10
CA VAL A 306 20.45 1.58 18.85
C VAL A 306 21.18 1.51 17.52
N GLU A 307 20.60 2.08 16.47
CA GLU A 307 21.24 2.13 15.15
C GLU A 307 22.52 2.97 15.20
N ALA A 308 22.43 4.19 15.74
CA ALA A 308 23.56 5.10 15.81
C ALA A 308 24.74 4.54 16.61
N MET A 309 24.51 3.77 17.68
CA MET A 309 25.56 3.14 18.46
C MET A 309 26.16 1.92 17.77
N SER A 310 25.38 1.18 17.03
CA SER A 310 25.81 -0.02 16.29
C SER A 310 26.47 0.28 14.94
N SER A 311 26.41 1.54 14.46
CA SER A 311 26.96 1.98 13.19
C SER A 311 28.27 2.76 13.37
N HIS A 312 29.15 2.70 12.35
CA HIS A 312 30.41 3.43 12.32
C HIS A 312 30.13 4.93 12.11
N ARG A 313 30.78 5.78 12.92
CA ARG A 313 30.69 7.25 12.78
C ARG A 313 32.09 7.88 12.77
N PRO A 314 32.29 9.11 12.22
CA PRO A 314 33.61 9.71 12.02
C PRO A 314 34.43 9.85 13.30
N TYR A 315 33.73 10.03 14.41
CA TYR A 315 34.34 10.28 15.72
C TYR A 315 34.25 9.07 16.66
N ARG A 316 33.66 7.93 16.20
CA ARG A 316 33.53 6.72 17.03
C ARG A 316 33.33 5.47 16.17
N PRO A 317 34.10 4.39 16.41
CA PRO A 317 33.83 3.08 15.81
C PRO A 317 32.44 2.57 16.27
N ALA A 318 31.84 1.69 15.46
CA ALA A 318 30.64 0.95 15.86
C ALA A 318 30.91 0.20 17.17
N LEU A 319 29.97 0.28 18.10
CA LEU A 319 29.97 -0.56 19.29
C LEU A 319 29.42 -1.94 18.92
N GLU A 320 29.82 -2.96 19.65
CA GLU A 320 29.17 -4.26 19.57
C GLU A 320 27.68 -4.12 19.96
N LEU A 321 26.83 -4.87 19.29
CA LEU A 321 25.39 -4.84 19.54
C LEU A 321 25.07 -5.12 21.00
N SER A 322 25.78 -6.04 21.64
CA SER A 322 25.67 -6.36 23.07
C SER A 322 25.84 -5.13 23.96
N ALA A 323 26.86 -4.33 23.72
CA ALA A 323 27.13 -3.10 24.46
C ALA A 323 26.04 -2.03 24.22
N THR A 324 25.52 -1.96 23.00
CA THR A 324 24.40 -1.06 22.65
C THR A 324 23.12 -1.43 23.40
N LEU A 325 22.77 -2.73 23.42
CA LEU A 325 21.58 -3.22 24.12
C LEU A 325 21.71 -3.05 25.64
N GLU A 326 22.91 -3.22 26.19
CA GLU A 326 23.19 -2.95 27.60
C GLU A 326 22.97 -1.47 27.96
N GLU A 327 23.38 -0.54 27.07
CA GLU A 327 23.20 0.90 27.28
C GLU A 327 21.72 1.29 27.34
N ILE A 328 20.88 0.83 26.41
CA ILE A 328 19.44 1.13 26.46
C ILE A 328 18.78 0.45 27.66
N SER A 329 19.24 -0.74 28.05
CA SER A 329 18.74 -1.47 29.23
C SER A 329 19.05 -0.73 30.53
N LYS A 330 20.26 -0.20 30.71
CA LYS A 330 20.64 0.62 31.88
C LYS A 330 19.81 1.89 32.00
N ASN A 331 19.44 2.49 30.89
CA ASN A 331 18.68 3.73 30.81
C ASN A 331 17.16 3.52 30.67
N ARG A 332 16.70 2.27 30.81
CA ARG A 332 15.29 1.88 30.80
C ARG A 332 14.50 2.63 31.88
N GLY A 333 13.41 3.31 31.50
CA GLY A 333 12.57 4.11 32.39
C GLY A 333 13.24 5.42 32.89
N VAL A 334 14.49 5.68 32.52
CA VAL A 334 15.22 6.93 32.84
C VAL A 334 15.34 7.83 31.62
N LEU A 335 16.01 7.39 30.59
CA LEU A 335 16.12 8.12 29.33
C LEU A 335 15.10 7.63 28.29
N TYR A 336 14.85 6.33 28.29
CA TYR A 336 13.99 5.66 27.29
C TYR A 336 12.77 5.05 27.94
N ASP A 337 11.70 4.98 27.19
CA ASP A 337 10.46 4.33 27.63
C ASP A 337 10.71 2.84 27.91
N GLY A 338 10.24 2.37 29.08
CA GLY A 338 10.52 1.01 29.53
C GLY A 338 9.88 -0.07 28.63
N GLU A 339 8.65 0.14 28.17
CA GLU A 339 7.95 -0.82 27.30
C GLU A 339 8.59 -0.88 25.92
N VAL A 340 9.04 0.27 25.40
CA VAL A 340 9.74 0.37 24.13
C VAL A 340 11.11 -0.33 24.19
N VAL A 341 11.85 -0.14 25.28
CA VAL A 341 13.14 -0.84 25.50
C VAL A 341 12.92 -2.35 25.59
N ASP A 342 11.93 -2.79 26.37
CA ASP A 342 11.64 -4.22 26.52
C ASP A 342 11.25 -4.87 25.18
N ALA A 343 10.45 -4.19 24.37
CA ALA A 343 10.11 -4.64 23.02
C ALA A 343 11.35 -4.73 22.11
N CYS A 344 12.22 -3.73 22.17
CA CYS A 344 13.47 -3.73 21.42
C CYS A 344 14.39 -4.91 21.82
N LEU A 345 14.55 -5.15 23.12
CA LEU A 345 15.38 -6.26 23.64
C LEU A 345 14.82 -7.62 23.22
N ARG A 346 13.50 -7.85 23.26
CA ARG A 346 12.88 -9.09 22.78
C ARG A 346 13.14 -9.33 21.29
N LEU A 347 13.10 -8.29 20.46
CA LEU A 347 13.38 -8.43 19.04
C LEU A 347 14.79 -8.99 18.79
N PHE A 348 15.80 -8.51 19.49
CA PHE A 348 17.18 -8.97 19.28
C PHE A 348 17.45 -10.30 19.98
N HIS A 349 16.98 -10.53 21.20
CA HIS A 349 17.32 -11.72 21.97
C HIS A 349 16.46 -12.95 21.62
N GLU A 350 15.19 -12.75 21.29
CA GLU A 350 14.24 -13.85 21.14
C GLU A 350 13.81 -14.05 19.67
N LYS A 351 13.72 -12.96 18.88
CA LYS A 351 13.21 -13.02 17.51
C LYS A 351 14.27 -12.91 16.43
N GLY A 352 15.56 -12.82 16.81
CA GLY A 352 16.67 -12.81 15.88
C GLY A 352 16.68 -11.61 14.93
N PHE A 353 16.17 -10.45 15.37
CA PHE A 353 16.22 -9.23 14.56
C PHE A 353 17.67 -8.87 14.25
N SER A 354 17.95 -8.55 13.00
CA SER A 354 19.24 -8.02 12.56
C SER A 354 19.03 -6.86 11.61
N PHE A 355 19.93 -5.88 11.66
CA PHE A 355 19.98 -4.87 10.61
C PHE A 355 20.45 -5.59 9.34
N GLY A 356 19.54 -5.76 8.35
CA GLY A 356 19.88 -6.40 7.07
C GLY A 356 21.14 -5.76 6.48
N ILE A 357 22.04 -6.59 5.96
CA ILE A 357 23.19 -6.13 5.18
C ILE A 357 22.62 -5.50 3.91
N SER A 358 22.78 -4.17 3.77
CA SER A 358 22.37 -3.40 2.58
C SER A 358 23.34 -3.68 1.43
#